data_0d6f7e574c49d553492618e5e603e4e1
#
_entry.id   0d6f7e574c49d553492618e5e603e4e1
#
_cell.length_a   1.000
_cell.length_b   1.000
_cell.length_c   1.000
_cell.angle_alpha   90.00
_cell.angle_beta   90.00
_cell.angle_gamma   90.00
#
_symmetry.space_group_name_H-M   'P 1'
#
loop_
_entity.id
_entity.type
_entity.pdbx_description
1 polymer ?
#
loop_
_entity_poly.entity_id
_entity_poly.type
_entity_poly.pdbx_seq_one_letter_code
_entity_poly.pdbx_strand_id
1 'polypeptide(L)'
;MATGSIIQTGAPAVARRDAGELIRRAAALIFDVDGTLAETEELHRRAFNFAFARHGLDWRWDRAVYKELLRVTGGKERMRAYHTRLGTAPPLSDMDIAELHRIKTAHYAELIETGCCPLRPGVTDLLAAARARDQRLAIATTTSHGNIDALLSQALGKRWAADFEAIVAGDDVRHKKPAPDAYLEILARLKLGAADCVAIEDSANGLIAASRAGIPVLITRSMFFGDDDFTAARVVLDDLSELGAPNKKLRNNPMHSRSRLRDRCGQWTR
;
A
#
# COMPACT_ATOMS: atom_id res chain seq x y z
N MET A 1 38.36 14.63 -19.29
CA MET A 1 36.96 14.60 -19.79
C MET A 1 36.24 13.50 -19.05
N ALA A 2 35.46 13.83 -18.05
CA ALA A 2 34.68 12.86 -17.27
C ALA A 2 33.30 12.73 -17.95
N THR A 3 33.05 11.58 -18.56
CA THR A 3 31.75 11.21 -19.09
C THR A 3 30.83 10.91 -17.91
N GLY A 4 29.98 11.87 -17.58
CA GLY A 4 28.92 11.67 -16.62
C GLY A 4 27.96 10.58 -17.12
N SER A 5 27.97 9.45 -16.43
CA SER A 5 26.97 8.39 -16.61
C SER A 5 25.61 8.95 -16.18
N ILE A 6 24.71 9.16 -17.12
CA ILE A 6 23.31 9.47 -16.85
C ILE A 6 22.73 8.18 -16.24
N ILE A 7 22.50 8.19 -14.92
CA ILE A 7 21.73 7.13 -14.27
C ILE A 7 20.31 7.24 -14.83
N GLN A 8 19.96 6.33 -15.72
CA GLN A 8 18.58 6.18 -16.21
C GLN A 8 17.74 5.67 -15.02
N THR A 9 17.03 6.58 -14.36
CA THR A 9 16.02 6.26 -13.35
C THR A 9 14.74 5.82 -14.09
N GLY A 10 14.22 4.66 -13.74
CA GLY A 10 12.98 4.09 -14.29
C GLY A 10 13.17 2.71 -14.92
N ALA A 11 12.09 1.95 -14.98
CA ALA A 11 12.09 0.62 -15.56
C ALA A 11 12.42 0.65 -17.08
N PRO A 12 13.01 -0.42 -17.65
CA PRO A 12 13.23 -0.54 -19.08
C PRO A 12 11.95 -0.36 -19.90
N ALA A 13 12.05 0.18 -21.10
CA ALA A 13 10.89 0.42 -21.99
C ALA A 13 10.07 -0.87 -22.26
N VAL A 14 10.73 -2.03 -22.31
CA VAL A 14 10.07 -3.35 -22.45
C VAL A 14 9.20 -3.64 -21.24
N ALA A 15 9.72 -3.47 -20.01
CA ALA A 15 8.96 -3.70 -18.78
C ALA A 15 7.73 -2.80 -18.68
N ARG A 16 7.85 -1.53 -19.09
CA ARG A 16 6.70 -0.59 -19.13
C ARG A 16 5.62 -1.01 -20.14
N ARG A 17 6.02 -1.53 -21.31
CA ARG A 17 5.09 -2.06 -22.31
C ARG A 17 4.37 -3.29 -21.79
N ASP A 18 5.10 -4.22 -21.20
CA ASP A 18 4.57 -5.46 -20.64
C ASP A 18 3.60 -5.18 -19.48
N ALA A 19 3.93 -4.22 -18.61
CA ALA A 19 3.03 -3.75 -17.56
C ALA A 19 1.73 -3.17 -18.12
N GLY A 20 1.83 -2.31 -19.13
CA GLY A 20 0.67 -1.72 -19.79
C GLY A 20 -0.23 -2.77 -20.46
N GLU A 21 0.35 -3.81 -21.06
CA GLU A 21 -0.40 -4.90 -21.66
C GLU A 21 -1.06 -5.80 -20.59
N LEU A 22 -0.32 -6.15 -19.54
CA LEU A 22 -0.82 -6.92 -18.41
C LEU A 22 -2.06 -6.26 -17.79
N ILE A 23 -1.97 -4.96 -17.49
CA ILE A 23 -3.07 -4.19 -16.93
C ILE A 23 -4.27 -4.12 -17.88
N ARG A 24 -4.04 -3.89 -19.18
CA ARG A 24 -5.16 -3.76 -20.14
C ARG A 24 -5.94 -5.04 -20.36
N ARG A 25 -5.30 -6.20 -20.19
CA ARG A 25 -5.93 -7.53 -20.36
C ARG A 25 -6.68 -7.98 -19.12
N ALA A 26 -6.37 -7.44 -17.96
CA ALA A 26 -7.01 -7.85 -16.72
C ALA A 26 -8.47 -7.43 -16.66
N ALA A 27 -9.34 -8.34 -16.22
CA ALA A 27 -10.73 -8.03 -15.88
C ALA A 27 -10.83 -7.27 -14.56
N ALA A 28 -9.89 -7.51 -13.64
CA ALA A 28 -9.83 -6.80 -12.36
C ALA A 28 -8.40 -6.43 -11.97
N LEU A 29 -8.26 -5.27 -11.31
CA LEU A 29 -7.04 -4.82 -10.65
C LEU A 29 -7.24 -4.89 -9.14
N ILE A 30 -6.32 -5.58 -8.45
CA ILE A 30 -6.36 -5.78 -7.00
C ILE A 30 -5.19 -5.03 -6.39
N PHE A 31 -5.47 -4.01 -5.60
CA PHE A 31 -4.44 -3.14 -5.01
C PHE A 31 -4.14 -3.54 -3.57
N ASP A 32 -2.88 -3.60 -3.21
CA ASP A 32 -2.48 -3.34 -1.84
C ASP A 32 -2.61 -1.84 -1.52
N VAL A 33 -2.45 -1.44 -0.26
CA VAL A 33 -2.64 -0.05 0.19
C VAL A 33 -1.32 0.59 0.60
N ASP A 34 -0.70 0.07 1.67
CA ASP A 34 0.46 0.67 2.33
C ASP A 34 1.73 0.44 1.50
N GLY A 35 2.34 1.51 0.97
CA GLY A 35 3.47 1.42 0.04
C GLY A 35 3.05 1.25 -1.43
N THR A 36 1.81 0.85 -1.70
CA THR A 36 1.27 0.67 -3.06
C THR A 36 0.44 1.86 -3.51
N LEU A 37 -0.65 2.18 -2.82
CA LEU A 37 -1.47 3.36 -3.13
C LEU A 37 -0.84 4.64 -2.60
N ALA A 38 -0.23 4.60 -1.41
CA ALA A 38 0.45 5.73 -0.78
C ALA A 38 1.62 5.26 0.11
N GLU A 39 2.63 6.11 0.29
CA GLU A 39 3.78 5.85 1.18
C GLU A 39 3.39 6.09 2.65
N THR A 40 2.67 5.17 3.23
CA THR A 40 2.06 5.29 4.57
C THR A 40 2.95 4.80 5.71
N GLU A 41 4.00 4.01 5.44
CA GLU A 41 4.76 3.30 6.47
C GLU A 41 5.45 4.24 7.49
N GLU A 42 5.91 5.41 7.07
CA GLU A 42 6.47 6.38 8.01
C GLU A 42 5.39 6.97 8.94
N LEU A 43 4.16 7.15 8.46
CA LEU A 43 3.04 7.58 9.30
C LEU A 43 2.63 6.48 10.28
N HIS A 44 2.63 5.23 9.82
CA HIS A 44 2.40 4.08 10.69
C HIS A 44 3.44 3.99 11.80
N ARG A 45 4.74 4.13 11.47
CA ARG A 45 5.83 4.14 12.46
C ARG A 45 5.65 5.24 13.51
N ARG A 46 5.31 6.45 13.07
CA ARG A 46 5.04 7.57 13.98
C ARG A 46 3.86 7.30 14.89
N ALA A 47 2.78 6.75 14.33
CA ALA A 47 1.58 6.40 15.09
C ALA A 47 1.84 5.30 16.12
N PHE A 48 2.70 4.31 15.82
CA PHE A 48 3.14 3.32 16.81
C PHE A 48 3.90 3.98 17.94
N ASN A 49 4.91 4.80 17.67
CA ASN A 49 5.69 5.49 18.70
C ASN A 49 4.82 6.39 19.58
N PHE A 50 3.82 7.05 19.00
CA PHE A 50 2.84 7.82 19.74
C PHE A 50 2.03 6.92 20.70
N ALA A 51 1.54 5.78 20.22
CA ALA A 51 0.78 4.83 21.04
C ALA A 51 1.60 4.27 22.19
N PHE A 52 2.87 3.94 21.96
CA PHE A 52 3.80 3.47 23.00
C PHE A 52 3.97 4.52 24.10
N ALA A 53 4.28 5.75 23.73
CA ALA A 53 4.44 6.84 24.69
C ALA A 53 3.15 7.12 25.48
N ARG A 54 1.98 7.08 24.83
CA ARG A 54 0.67 7.26 25.48
C ARG A 54 0.32 6.14 26.46
N HIS A 55 0.81 4.94 26.22
CA HIS A 55 0.60 3.77 27.08
C HIS A 55 1.67 3.64 28.16
N GLY A 56 2.66 4.53 28.20
CA GLY A 56 3.74 4.51 29.18
C GLY A 56 4.83 3.47 28.89
N LEU A 57 4.97 3.04 27.64
CA LEU A 57 6.04 2.12 27.22
C LEU A 57 7.26 2.92 26.73
N ASP A 58 8.45 2.52 27.14
CA ASP A 58 9.73 3.09 26.66
C ASP A 58 10.12 2.59 25.25
N TRP A 59 9.19 2.03 24.50
CA TRP A 59 9.43 1.54 23.18
C TRP A 59 9.57 2.68 22.17
N ARG A 60 10.61 2.58 21.36
CA ARG A 60 10.84 3.52 20.29
C ARG A 60 11.31 2.78 19.03
N TRP A 61 10.50 2.79 18.00
CA TRP A 61 10.88 2.27 16.70
C TRP A 61 11.46 3.40 15.85
N ASP A 62 12.78 3.39 15.62
CA ASP A 62 13.40 4.17 14.57
C ASP A 62 13.14 3.53 13.20
N ARG A 63 13.65 4.12 12.12
CA ARG A 63 13.43 3.59 10.77
C ARG A 63 14.06 2.23 10.56
N ALA A 64 15.25 1.97 11.14
CA ALA A 64 15.95 0.71 10.98
C ALA A 64 15.21 -0.43 11.69
N VAL A 65 14.87 -0.23 12.96
CA VAL A 65 14.05 -1.17 13.75
C VAL A 65 12.71 -1.42 13.06
N TYR A 66 12.05 -0.35 12.57
CA TYR A 66 10.77 -0.48 11.92
C TYR A 66 10.85 -1.28 10.61
N LYS A 67 11.88 -1.03 9.77
CA LYS A 67 12.13 -1.80 8.54
C LYS A 67 12.28 -3.30 8.83
N GLU A 68 13.02 -3.68 9.88
CA GLU A 68 13.12 -5.09 10.29
C GLU A 68 11.76 -5.65 10.72
N LEU A 69 11.00 -4.88 11.51
CA LEU A 69 9.71 -5.30 12.04
C LEU A 69 8.63 -5.41 10.96
N LEU A 70 8.77 -4.75 9.82
CA LEU A 70 7.87 -4.87 8.67
C LEU A 70 7.83 -6.27 8.08
N ARG A 71 8.83 -7.13 8.35
CA ARG A 71 8.80 -8.56 8.00
C ARG A 71 7.68 -9.30 8.72
N VAL A 72 7.23 -8.79 9.88
CA VAL A 72 6.06 -9.30 10.61
C VAL A 72 4.84 -8.52 10.15
N THR A 73 3.98 -9.19 9.42
CA THR A 73 2.77 -8.59 8.84
C THR A 73 1.68 -8.43 9.90
N GLY A 74 1.05 -7.24 9.90
CA GLY A 74 0.03 -6.88 10.88
C GLY A 74 0.57 -6.12 12.09
N GLY A 75 -0.17 -5.05 12.49
CA GLY A 75 0.26 -4.17 13.56
C GLY A 75 0.29 -4.82 14.93
N LYS A 76 -0.73 -5.62 15.24
CA LYS A 76 -0.84 -6.34 16.51
C LYS A 76 0.25 -7.40 16.64
N GLU A 77 0.47 -8.14 15.56
CA GLU A 77 1.47 -9.20 15.45
C GLU A 77 2.89 -8.62 15.58
N ARG A 78 3.13 -7.46 14.98
CA ARG A 78 4.40 -6.73 15.03
C ARG A 78 4.72 -6.26 16.46
N MET A 79 3.74 -5.74 17.21
CA MET A 79 3.92 -5.36 18.60
C MET A 79 4.25 -6.58 19.48
N ARG A 80 3.56 -7.72 19.29
CA ARG A 80 3.85 -8.96 20.02
C ARG A 80 5.26 -9.47 19.71
N ALA A 81 5.65 -9.51 18.43
CA ALA A 81 6.98 -9.93 18.03
C ALA A 81 8.08 -9.04 18.62
N TYR A 82 7.88 -7.73 18.65
CA TYR A 82 8.82 -6.81 19.27
C TYR A 82 8.91 -7.02 20.79
N HIS A 83 7.78 -7.17 21.46
CA HIS A 83 7.74 -7.45 22.90
C HIS A 83 8.49 -8.76 23.24
N THR A 84 8.25 -9.83 22.50
CA THR A 84 8.96 -11.10 22.66
C THR A 84 10.46 -10.93 22.47
N ARG A 85 10.89 -10.14 21.48
CA ARG A 85 12.31 -9.83 21.23
C ARG A 85 12.97 -9.09 22.38
N LEU A 86 12.24 -8.22 23.08
CA LEU A 86 12.77 -7.49 24.23
C LEU A 86 12.95 -8.37 25.48
N GLY A 87 12.20 -9.46 25.58
CA GLY A 87 12.26 -10.36 26.75
C GLY A 87 11.83 -9.70 28.05
N THR A 88 11.07 -8.60 28.00
CA THR A 88 10.62 -7.85 29.18
C THR A 88 9.39 -8.48 29.81
N ALA A 89 9.36 -8.53 31.15
CA ALA A 89 8.21 -8.99 31.93
C ALA A 89 7.53 -7.78 32.61
N PRO A 90 6.22 -7.83 32.84
CA PRO A 90 5.25 -8.85 32.44
C PRO A 90 4.94 -8.80 30.93
N PRO A 91 4.44 -9.91 30.34
CA PRO A 91 3.98 -9.90 28.95
C PRO A 91 2.79 -8.95 28.80
N LEU A 92 2.74 -8.20 27.69
CA LEU A 92 1.56 -7.43 27.33
C LEU A 92 0.39 -8.38 27.06
N SER A 93 -0.74 -8.11 27.71
CA SER A 93 -1.96 -8.86 27.47
C SER A 93 -2.54 -8.56 26.08
N ASP A 94 -3.46 -9.40 25.63
CA ASP A 94 -4.20 -9.14 24.37
C ASP A 94 -5.02 -7.84 24.45
N MET A 95 -5.46 -7.46 25.65
CA MET A 95 -6.15 -6.18 25.88
C MET A 95 -5.20 -4.99 25.70
N ASP A 96 -3.97 -5.06 26.23
CA ASP A 96 -2.96 -4.00 26.03
C ASP A 96 -2.61 -3.83 24.56
N ILE A 97 -2.41 -4.95 23.83
CA ILE A 97 -2.14 -4.93 22.41
C ILE A 97 -3.32 -4.35 21.61
N ALA A 98 -4.55 -4.67 21.99
CA ALA A 98 -5.73 -4.11 21.34
C ALA A 98 -5.86 -2.60 21.58
N GLU A 99 -5.61 -2.14 22.80
CA GLU A 99 -5.65 -0.72 23.17
C GLU A 99 -4.53 0.07 22.49
N LEU A 100 -3.29 -0.44 22.49
CA LEU A 100 -2.19 0.13 21.73
C LEU A 100 -2.52 0.28 20.24
N HIS A 101 -3.13 -0.76 19.67
CA HIS A 101 -3.53 -0.73 18.26
C HIS A 101 -4.65 0.30 18.01
N ARG A 102 -5.60 0.44 18.94
CA ARG A 102 -6.66 1.45 18.87
C ARG A 102 -6.09 2.88 18.91
N ILE A 103 -5.20 3.16 19.87
CA ILE A 103 -4.52 4.46 19.98
C ILE A 103 -3.71 4.76 18.71
N LYS A 104 -2.94 3.78 18.24
CA LYS A 104 -2.16 3.88 17.00
C LYS A 104 -3.04 4.22 15.81
N THR A 105 -4.17 3.52 15.64
CA THR A 105 -5.07 3.71 14.51
C THR A 105 -5.73 5.09 14.53
N ALA A 106 -6.17 5.56 15.70
CA ALA A 106 -6.72 6.91 15.86
C ALA A 106 -5.68 7.98 15.48
N HIS A 107 -4.46 7.85 16.00
CA HIS A 107 -3.40 8.84 15.67
C HIS A 107 -2.94 8.76 14.22
N TYR A 108 -2.96 7.59 13.58
CA TYR A 108 -2.71 7.46 12.15
C TYR A 108 -3.75 8.26 11.34
N ALA A 109 -5.04 8.15 11.68
CA ALA A 109 -6.08 8.92 11.02
C ALA A 109 -5.85 10.44 11.16
N GLU A 110 -5.49 10.93 12.37
CA GLU A 110 -5.12 12.32 12.59
C GLU A 110 -3.95 12.75 11.67
N LEU A 111 -2.90 11.92 11.55
CA LEU A 111 -1.77 12.21 10.68
C LEU A 111 -2.18 12.29 9.20
N ILE A 112 -3.07 11.40 8.74
CA ILE A 112 -3.60 11.42 7.37
C ILE A 112 -4.40 12.71 7.12
N GLU A 113 -5.23 13.15 8.07
CA GLU A 113 -6.04 14.37 7.95
C GLU A 113 -5.19 15.64 7.77
N THR A 114 -3.91 15.61 8.20
CA THR A 114 -2.98 16.71 7.91
C THR A 114 -2.68 16.89 6.42
N GLY A 115 -3.10 15.95 5.57
CA GLY A 115 -2.89 15.98 4.11
C GLY A 115 -1.46 15.66 3.66
N CYS A 116 -0.63 15.12 4.56
CA CYS A 116 0.79 14.83 4.29
C CYS A 116 1.05 13.48 3.62
N CYS A 117 0.01 12.77 3.16
CA CYS A 117 0.15 11.47 2.50
C CYS A 117 -0.61 11.44 1.16
N PRO A 118 -0.04 11.98 0.09
CA PRO A 118 -0.66 11.90 -1.23
C PRO A 118 -0.59 10.47 -1.77
N LEU A 119 -1.50 10.15 -2.70
CA LEU A 119 -1.37 8.93 -3.50
C LEU A 119 -0.06 8.95 -4.29
N ARG A 120 0.53 7.78 -4.48
CA ARG A 120 1.76 7.62 -5.25
C ARG A 120 1.55 8.00 -6.72
N PRO A 121 2.64 8.39 -7.43
CA PRO A 121 2.55 8.79 -8.83
C PRO A 121 1.87 7.72 -9.70
N GLY A 122 0.97 8.14 -10.58
CA GLY A 122 0.24 7.27 -11.51
C GLY A 122 -0.97 6.53 -10.93
N VAL A 123 -1.15 6.46 -9.60
CA VAL A 123 -2.30 5.77 -8.97
C VAL A 123 -3.62 6.36 -9.45
N THR A 124 -3.80 7.66 -9.35
CA THR A 124 -5.04 8.35 -9.78
C THR A 124 -5.31 8.13 -11.26
N ASP A 125 -4.27 8.20 -12.10
CA ASP A 125 -4.40 7.99 -13.54
C ASP A 125 -4.79 6.54 -13.87
N LEU A 126 -4.22 5.56 -13.17
CA LEU A 126 -4.57 4.15 -13.34
C LEU A 126 -6.02 3.87 -12.92
N LEU A 127 -6.45 4.37 -11.75
CA LEU A 127 -7.84 4.23 -11.29
C LEU A 127 -8.83 4.83 -12.30
N ALA A 128 -8.55 6.03 -12.82
CA ALA A 128 -9.37 6.66 -13.83
C ALA A 128 -9.40 5.86 -15.15
N ALA A 129 -8.24 5.34 -15.58
CA ALA A 129 -8.15 4.53 -16.80
C ALA A 129 -8.87 3.18 -16.66
N ALA A 130 -8.80 2.55 -15.48
CA ALA A 130 -9.51 1.30 -15.20
C ALA A 130 -11.03 1.50 -15.25
N ARG A 131 -11.55 2.56 -14.61
CA ARG A 131 -12.97 2.93 -14.69
C ARG A 131 -13.44 3.17 -16.13
N ALA A 132 -12.64 3.88 -16.93
CA ALA A 132 -12.97 4.16 -18.33
C ALA A 132 -13.01 2.91 -19.22
N ARG A 133 -12.49 1.78 -18.72
CA ARG A 133 -12.50 0.46 -19.39
C ARG A 133 -13.44 -0.54 -18.75
N ASP A 134 -14.26 -0.11 -17.79
CA ASP A 134 -15.13 -0.98 -16.98
C ASP A 134 -14.35 -2.12 -16.30
N GLN A 135 -13.06 -1.90 -16.00
CA GLN A 135 -12.25 -2.83 -15.22
C GLN A 135 -12.67 -2.77 -13.74
N ARG A 136 -12.84 -3.92 -13.14
CA ARG A 136 -13.22 -4.03 -11.73
C ARG A 136 -12.03 -3.70 -10.84
N LEU A 137 -12.24 -2.98 -9.76
CA LEU A 137 -11.23 -2.60 -8.79
C LEU A 137 -11.49 -3.30 -7.46
N ALA A 138 -10.42 -3.76 -6.83
CA ALA A 138 -10.50 -4.37 -5.50
C ALA A 138 -9.29 -3.98 -4.65
N ILE A 139 -9.41 -4.13 -3.33
CA ILE A 139 -8.35 -3.92 -2.35
C ILE A 139 -8.11 -5.20 -1.57
N ALA A 140 -6.86 -5.66 -1.51
CA ALA A 140 -6.40 -6.75 -0.65
C ALA A 140 -5.21 -6.27 0.18
N THR A 141 -5.40 -6.00 1.47
CA THR A 141 -4.38 -5.40 2.32
C THR A 141 -4.32 -6.06 3.70
N THR A 142 -3.26 -5.79 4.45
CA THR A 142 -3.11 -6.22 5.84
C THR A 142 -3.41 -5.11 6.85
N THR A 143 -3.67 -3.90 6.37
CA THR A 143 -4.11 -2.78 7.20
C THR A 143 -5.59 -2.91 7.57
N SER A 144 -6.06 -2.09 8.51
CA SER A 144 -7.45 -2.12 8.97
C SER A 144 -8.36 -1.27 8.08
N HIS A 145 -9.66 -1.58 8.06
CA HIS A 145 -10.68 -0.77 7.37
C HIS A 145 -10.61 0.72 7.75
N GLY A 146 -10.38 1.04 9.05
CA GLY A 146 -10.26 2.43 9.50
C GLY A 146 -9.06 3.16 8.89
N ASN A 147 -7.92 2.48 8.68
CA ASN A 147 -6.77 3.08 8.01
C ASN A 147 -7.02 3.30 6.52
N ILE A 148 -7.69 2.35 5.85
CA ILE A 148 -8.09 2.47 4.43
C ILE A 148 -9.02 3.67 4.27
N ASP A 149 -10.04 3.76 5.12
CA ASP A 149 -11.03 4.84 5.05
C ASP A 149 -10.40 6.21 5.30
N ALA A 150 -9.55 6.35 6.31
CA ALA A 150 -8.83 7.58 6.58
C ALA A 150 -8.02 8.05 5.36
N LEU A 151 -7.22 7.14 4.76
CA LEU A 151 -6.39 7.45 3.61
C LEU A 151 -7.22 7.80 2.37
N LEU A 152 -8.14 6.93 1.98
CA LEU A 152 -8.84 7.06 0.70
C LEU A 152 -9.96 8.11 0.75
N SER A 153 -10.57 8.36 1.90
CA SER A 153 -11.49 9.49 2.08
C SER A 153 -10.79 10.83 1.90
N GLN A 154 -9.57 10.96 2.41
CA GLN A 154 -8.75 12.16 2.23
C GLN A 154 -8.28 12.31 0.77
N ALA A 155 -7.82 11.23 0.13
CA ALA A 155 -7.19 11.26 -1.18
C ALA A 155 -8.19 11.29 -2.35
N LEU A 156 -9.31 10.57 -2.24
CA LEU A 156 -10.31 10.36 -3.31
C LEU A 156 -11.71 10.91 -2.96
N GLY A 157 -11.89 11.36 -1.72
CA GLY A 157 -13.18 11.86 -1.21
C GLY A 157 -14.03 10.76 -0.57
N LYS A 158 -15.06 11.18 0.19
CA LYS A 158 -15.90 10.32 1.04
C LYS A 158 -16.62 9.16 0.33
N ARG A 159 -16.73 9.20 -0.99
CA ARG A 159 -17.40 8.15 -1.79
C ARG A 159 -16.42 7.16 -2.41
N TRP A 160 -15.14 7.18 -2.02
CA TRP A 160 -14.08 6.36 -2.57
C TRP A 160 -14.43 4.86 -2.66
N ALA A 161 -15.13 4.34 -1.65
CA ALA A 161 -15.46 2.92 -1.57
C ALA A 161 -16.38 2.44 -2.72
N ALA A 162 -17.15 3.35 -3.33
CA ALA A 162 -18.01 3.03 -4.47
C ALA A 162 -17.22 2.66 -5.74
N ASP A 163 -15.93 2.95 -5.76
CA ASP A 163 -15.04 2.61 -6.89
C ASP A 163 -14.49 1.19 -6.80
N PHE A 164 -14.56 0.57 -5.62
CA PHE A 164 -14.00 -0.76 -5.35
C PHE A 164 -15.11 -1.78 -5.10
N GLU A 165 -15.17 -2.80 -5.94
CA GLU A 165 -16.21 -3.83 -5.87
C GLU A 165 -15.99 -4.79 -4.69
N ALA A 166 -14.74 -5.01 -4.30
CA ALA A 166 -14.40 -5.84 -3.15
C ALA A 166 -13.23 -5.24 -2.37
N ILE A 167 -13.34 -5.28 -1.04
CA ILE A 167 -12.30 -4.82 -0.11
C ILE A 167 -12.10 -5.89 0.93
N VAL A 168 -10.86 -6.38 1.07
CA VAL A 168 -10.44 -7.33 2.11
C VAL A 168 -9.30 -6.70 2.89
N ALA A 169 -9.58 -6.38 4.14
CA ALA A 169 -8.65 -5.80 5.09
C ALA A 169 -8.00 -6.87 5.99
N GLY A 170 -7.01 -6.48 6.77
CA GLY A 170 -6.25 -7.43 7.58
C GLY A 170 -7.04 -8.16 8.66
N ASP A 171 -8.16 -7.62 9.11
CA ASP A 171 -9.02 -8.26 10.11
C ASP A 171 -10.13 -9.13 9.47
N ASP A 172 -10.26 -9.14 8.14
CA ASP A 172 -11.26 -9.94 7.42
C ASP A 172 -10.79 -11.38 7.16
N VAL A 173 -9.50 -11.66 7.34
CA VAL A 173 -8.89 -12.97 7.07
C VAL A 173 -8.14 -13.51 8.28
N ARG A 174 -8.10 -14.83 8.35
CA ARG A 174 -7.38 -15.51 9.45
C ARG A 174 -5.88 -15.38 9.33
N HIS A 175 -5.34 -15.53 8.13
CA HIS A 175 -3.90 -15.47 7.89
C HIS A 175 -3.59 -14.30 6.96
N LYS A 176 -2.75 -13.39 7.47
CA LYS A 176 -2.28 -12.22 6.71
C LYS A 176 -1.19 -12.60 5.72
N LYS A 177 -0.92 -11.74 4.74
CA LYS A 177 0.23 -11.89 3.84
C LYS A 177 1.50 -12.26 4.65
N PRO A 178 2.29 -13.24 4.23
CA PRO A 178 2.36 -13.86 2.91
C PRO A 178 1.40 -15.05 2.68
N ALA A 179 0.38 -15.27 3.52
CA ALA A 179 -0.70 -16.20 3.21
C ALA A 179 -1.60 -15.62 2.11
N PRO A 180 -2.15 -16.46 1.23
CA PRO A 180 -2.95 -15.99 0.09
C PRO A 180 -4.38 -15.59 0.44
N ASP A 181 -4.80 -15.73 1.71
CA ASP A 181 -6.19 -15.65 2.17
C ASP A 181 -6.92 -14.40 1.65
N ALA A 182 -6.29 -13.20 1.74
CA ALA A 182 -6.91 -11.96 1.29
C ALA A 182 -7.16 -11.95 -0.23
N TYR A 183 -6.22 -12.48 -1.02
CA TYR A 183 -6.38 -12.56 -2.47
C TYR A 183 -7.40 -13.62 -2.89
N LEU A 184 -7.41 -14.78 -2.24
CA LEU A 184 -8.41 -15.83 -2.49
C LEU A 184 -9.83 -15.33 -2.17
N GLU A 185 -9.99 -14.60 -1.08
CA GLU A 185 -11.26 -13.96 -0.71
C GLU A 185 -11.72 -12.93 -1.76
N ILE A 186 -10.80 -12.10 -2.27
CA ILE A 186 -11.09 -11.17 -3.37
C ILE A 186 -11.55 -11.91 -4.62
N LEU A 187 -10.85 -12.98 -5.04
CA LEU A 187 -11.23 -13.78 -6.20
C LEU A 187 -12.64 -14.37 -6.03
N ALA A 188 -12.96 -14.87 -4.83
CA ALA A 188 -14.29 -15.41 -4.51
C ALA A 188 -15.38 -14.33 -4.59
N ARG A 189 -15.16 -13.14 -4.01
CA ARG A 189 -16.10 -12.01 -4.07
C ARG A 189 -16.30 -11.51 -5.50
N LEU A 190 -15.23 -11.40 -6.26
CA LEU A 190 -15.28 -10.98 -7.67
C LEU A 190 -15.80 -12.09 -8.59
N LYS A 191 -15.80 -13.35 -8.18
CA LYS A 191 -16.12 -14.52 -9.02
C LYS A 191 -15.28 -14.55 -10.30
N LEU A 192 -13.98 -14.26 -10.17
CA LEU A 192 -13.00 -14.25 -11.26
C LEU A 192 -11.93 -15.31 -11.04
N GLY A 193 -11.36 -15.79 -12.15
CA GLY A 193 -10.15 -16.59 -12.12
C GLY A 193 -8.91 -15.75 -11.80
N ALA A 194 -7.92 -16.37 -11.18
CA ALA A 194 -6.68 -15.67 -10.84
C ALA A 194 -5.96 -15.08 -12.06
N ALA A 195 -6.00 -15.78 -13.21
CA ALA A 195 -5.39 -15.34 -14.46
C ALA A 195 -6.09 -14.11 -15.10
N ASP A 196 -7.34 -13.83 -14.70
CA ASP A 196 -8.10 -12.68 -15.16
C ASP A 196 -7.84 -11.43 -14.34
N CYS A 197 -7.03 -11.54 -13.28
CA CYS A 197 -6.72 -10.46 -12.36
C CYS A 197 -5.24 -10.09 -12.42
N VAL A 198 -4.92 -8.89 -11.96
CA VAL A 198 -3.55 -8.43 -11.68
C VAL A 198 -3.51 -7.84 -10.27
N ALA A 199 -2.56 -8.32 -9.46
CA ALA A 199 -2.25 -7.71 -8.18
C ALA A 199 -1.20 -6.60 -8.39
N ILE A 200 -1.39 -5.47 -7.71
CA ILE A 200 -0.45 -4.36 -7.65
C ILE A 200 0.04 -4.27 -6.22
N GLU A 201 1.36 -4.41 -6.03
CA GLU A 201 2.00 -4.64 -4.75
C GLU A 201 3.32 -3.87 -4.65
N ASP A 202 3.90 -3.83 -3.45
CA ASP A 202 5.19 -3.17 -3.19
C ASP A 202 6.18 -4.00 -2.37
N SER A 203 5.71 -5.13 -1.79
CA SER A 203 6.46 -5.93 -0.81
C SER A 203 6.62 -7.39 -1.22
N ALA A 204 7.68 -8.05 -0.72
CA ALA A 204 7.88 -9.50 -0.90
C ALA A 204 6.74 -10.33 -0.29
N ASN A 205 6.21 -9.93 0.88
CA ASN A 205 5.08 -10.61 1.49
C ASN A 205 3.81 -10.54 0.62
N GLY A 206 3.56 -9.40 0.00
CA GLY A 206 2.45 -9.23 -0.91
C GLY A 206 2.63 -10.01 -2.21
N LEU A 207 3.84 -9.96 -2.80
CA LEU A 207 4.20 -10.76 -3.97
C LEU A 207 3.96 -12.24 -3.73
N ILE A 208 4.45 -12.77 -2.61
CA ILE A 208 4.27 -14.19 -2.26
C ILE A 208 2.79 -14.52 -2.09
N ALA A 209 2.02 -13.67 -1.41
CA ALA A 209 0.60 -13.89 -1.17
C ALA A 209 -0.21 -13.95 -2.47
N ALA A 210 -0.03 -12.98 -3.35
CA ALA A 210 -0.74 -12.93 -4.64
C ALA A 210 -0.29 -14.08 -5.58
N SER A 211 1.02 -14.39 -5.62
CA SER A 211 1.55 -15.52 -6.40
C SER A 211 1.01 -16.86 -5.92
N ARG A 212 0.86 -17.06 -4.61
CA ARG A 212 0.23 -18.28 -4.05
C ARG A 212 -1.26 -18.39 -4.39
N ALA A 213 -1.93 -17.26 -4.59
CA ALA A 213 -3.30 -17.24 -5.11
C ALA A 213 -3.36 -17.43 -6.64
N GLY A 214 -2.21 -17.56 -7.34
CA GLY A 214 -2.12 -17.72 -8.77
C GLY A 214 -2.29 -16.43 -9.57
N ILE A 215 -2.28 -15.27 -8.92
CA ILE A 215 -2.50 -13.96 -9.55
C ILE A 215 -1.17 -13.40 -10.06
N PRO A 216 -1.09 -12.95 -11.34
CA PRO A 216 0.06 -12.19 -11.84
C PRO A 216 0.27 -10.90 -11.05
N VAL A 217 1.53 -10.60 -10.68
CA VAL A 217 1.87 -9.46 -9.83
C VAL A 217 2.69 -8.43 -10.59
N LEU A 218 2.25 -7.18 -10.49
CA LEU A 218 3.00 -5.99 -10.83
C LEU A 218 3.49 -5.34 -9.52
N ILE A 219 4.79 -5.14 -9.41
CA ILE A 219 5.40 -4.46 -8.25
C ILE A 219 5.65 -2.99 -8.58
N THR A 220 5.38 -2.12 -7.62
CA THR A 220 5.88 -0.74 -7.59
C THR A 220 6.76 -0.55 -6.37
N ARG A 221 8.05 -0.21 -6.57
CA ARG A 221 9.03 -0.08 -5.47
C ARG A 221 8.62 1.00 -4.50
N SER A 222 8.46 0.67 -3.22
CA SER A 222 8.18 1.61 -2.15
C SER A 222 9.45 1.99 -1.38
N MET A 223 9.32 3.00 -0.52
CA MET A 223 10.44 3.51 0.28
C MET A 223 11.01 2.45 1.24
N PHE A 224 10.17 1.58 1.80
CA PHE A 224 10.59 0.61 2.81
C PHE A 224 10.94 -0.76 2.23
N PHE A 225 10.33 -1.16 1.11
CA PHE A 225 10.48 -2.49 0.51
C PHE A 225 11.18 -2.48 -0.84
N GLY A 226 11.70 -1.31 -1.29
CA GLY A 226 12.34 -1.18 -2.61
C GLY A 226 13.51 -2.15 -2.89
N ASP A 227 14.14 -2.68 -1.84
CA ASP A 227 15.25 -3.63 -1.91
C ASP A 227 14.82 -5.09 -1.74
N ASP A 228 13.51 -5.39 -1.63
CA ASP A 228 13.01 -6.75 -1.52
C ASP A 228 13.28 -7.56 -2.79
N ASP A 229 13.28 -8.89 -2.66
CA ASP A 229 13.39 -9.78 -3.81
C ASP A 229 12.05 -9.87 -4.57
N PHE A 230 12.05 -9.33 -5.78
CA PHE A 230 10.89 -9.31 -6.67
C PHE A 230 11.06 -10.20 -7.90
N THR A 231 11.94 -11.19 -7.87
CA THR A 231 12.21 -12.08 -9.02
C THR A 231 10.97 -12.84 -9.52
N ALA A 232 10.02 -13.13 -8.64
CA ALA A 232 8.76 -13.79 -8.99
C ALA A 232 7.69 -12.84 -9.56
N ALA A 233 7.92 -11.53 -9.55
CA ALA A 233 6.98 -10.57 -10.11
C ALA A 233 6.94 -10.65 -11.64
N ARG A 234 5.75 -10.43 -12.21
CA ARG A 234 5.60 -10.33 -13.67
C ARG A 234 6.28 -9.10 -14.23
N VAL A 235 6.18 -7.98 -13.53
CA VAL A 235 6.82 -6.70 -13.86
C VAL A 235 7.16 -5.96 -12.57
N VAL A 236 8.27 -5.23 -12.58
CA VAL A 236 8.69 -4.31 -11.50
C VAL A 236 8.86 -2.92 -12.10
N LEU A 237 8.20 -1.92 -11.51
CA LEU A 237 8.27 -0.50 -11.84
C LEU A 237 8.72 0.29 -10.61
N ASP A 238 9.21 1.51 -10.80
CA ASP A 238 9.46 2.42 -9.69
C ASP A 238 8.14 2.97 -9.13
N ASP A 239 7.22 3.37 -10.03
CA ASP A 239 5.84 3.73 -9.69
C ASP A 239 4.91 3.59 -10.91
N LEU A 240 3.61 3.84 -10.73
CA LEU A 240 2.61 3.65 -11.77
C LEU A 240 2.61 4.76 -12.84
N SER A 241 3.33 5.87 -12.65
CA SER A 241 3.46 6.92 -13.68
C SER A 241 4.22 6.43 -14.91
N GLU A 242 5.03 5.37 -14.73
CA GLU A 242 5.74 4.72 -15.83
C GLU A 242 4.84 4.00 -16.84
N LEU A 243 3.58 3.75 -16.50
CA LEU A 243 2.58 3.24 -17.44
C LEU A 243 2.19 4.26 -18.52
N GLY A 244 2.62 5.52 -18.36
CA GLY A 244 2.28 6.63 -19.25
C GLY A 244 0.88 7.20 -18.97
N ALA A 245 0.70 8.49 -19.24
CA ALA A 245 -0.61 9.12 -19.08
C ALA A 245 -1.62 8.48 -20.04
N PRO A 246 -2.85 8.18 -19.61
CA PRO A 246 -3.92 7.78 -20.49
C PRO A 246 -4.09 8.84 -21.60
N ASN A 247 -4.27 8.37 -22.84
CA ASN A 247 -4.33 9.19 -24.05
C ASN A 247 -5.16 10.47 -23.80
N LYS A 248 -4.62 11.64 -24.08
CA LYS A 248 -5.18 12.97 -23.78
C LYS A 248 -6.63 13.22 -24.24
N LYS A 249 -7.22 12.30 -25.01
CA LYS A 249 -8.61 12.40 -25.51
C LYS A 249 -9.71 12.26 -24.44
N LEU A 250 -9.37 11.82 -23.20
CA LEU A 250 -10.35 11.63 -22.10
C LEU A 250 -10.38 12.78 -21.10
N ARG A 251 -9.67 13.89 -21.33
CA ARG A 251 -9.57 15.04 -20.37
C ARG A 251 -10.71 16.06 -20.44
N ASN A 252 -11.84 15.78 -21.06
CA ASN A 252 -12.97 16.70 -21.11
C ASN A 252 -14.04 16.38 -20.06
N ASN A 253 -13.65 16.25 -18.78
CA ASN A 253 -14.60 16.34 -17.67
C ASN A 253 -14.10 17.41 -16.67
N PRO A 254 -14.80 18.55 -16.49
CA PRO A 254 -14.33 19.66 -15.69
C PRO A 254 -14.71 19.45 -14.22
N MET A 255 -13.99 18.59 -13.51
CA MET A 255 -14.11 18.47 -12.07
C MET A 255 -12.73 18.24 -11.44
N HIS A 256 -11.87 19.25 -11.48
CA HIS A 256 -10.80 19.41 -10.49
C HIS A 256 -10.27 20.84 -10.58
N SER A 257 -10.91 21.72 -9.85
CA SER A 257 -10.35 23.00 -9.46
C SER A 257 -9.08 22.71 -8.63
N ARG A 258 -7.94 23.18 -9.15
CA ARG A 258 -6.67 23.16 -8.43
C ARG A 258 -6.75 24.08 -7.21
N SER A 259 -7.03 23.51 -6.03
CA SER A 259 -6.71 24.19 -4.78
C SER A 259 -5.19 24.12 -4.58
N ARG A 260 -4.55 25.26 -4.49
CA ARG A 260 -3.12 25.40 -4.12
C ARG A 260 -2.97 24.96 -2.67
N LEU A 261 -2.58 23.69 -2.45
CA LEU A 261 -2.06 23.24 -1.17
C LEU A 261 -0.65 23.81 -1.01
N ARG A 262 -0.54 24.80 -0.14
CA ARG A 262 0.75 25.36 0.29
C ARG A 262 1.51 24.32 1.10
N ASP A 263 2.82 24.24 0.86
CA ASP A 263 3.82 23.48 1.60
C ASP A 263 3.65 23.61 3.13
N ARG A 264 3.00 22.63 3.74
CA ARG A 264 2.94 22.45 5.20
C ARG A 264 3.62 21.17 5.69
N CYS A 265 4.07 20.33 4.79
CA CYS A 265 4.84 19.15 5.12
C CYS A 265 6.32 19.52 5.11
N GLY A 266 6.92 19.65 6.28
CA GLY A 266 8.38 19.80 6.41
C GLY A 266 9.07 18.68 5.63
N GLN A 267 10.04 19.07 4.83
CA GLN A 267 10.80 18.29 3.85
C GLN A 267 11.09 16.85 4.31
N TRP A 268 10.57 15.89 3.55
CA TRP A 268 10.92 14.46 3.61
C TRP A 268 12.11 14.20 2.67
N THR A 269 13.22 14.92 2.84
CA THR A 269 14.45 14.64 2.10
C THR A 269 15.55 14.22 3.07
N ARG A 270 15.99 12.98 2.87
CA ARG A 270 17.19 12.28 3.32
C ARG A 270 17.06 11.46 4.59
#